data_f9f7fbd717a65b71fb1c9fe2bb895624
#
_entry.id   f9f7fbd717a65b71fb1c9fe2bb895624
#
_cell.length_a   1.000
_cell.length_b   1.000
_cell.length_c   1.000
_cell.angle_alpha   90.00
_cell.angle_beta   90.00
_cell.angle_gamma   90.00
#
_symmetry.space_group_name_H-M   'P 1'
#
loop_
_entity.id
_entity.type
_entity.pdbx_description
1 polymer ?
#
loop_
_entity_poly.entity_id
_entity_poly.type
_entity_poly.pdbx_seq_one_letter_code
_entity_poly.pdbx_strand_id
1 'polypeptide(L)'
;KWSNPTEVVKVDPITGKSKTTHLTDMVSIPRDVRGGSHVIPMDFGQAGDENYHFALTHEVDLFDSEVGRKDGLYKHRFLVWNKAWQCCAFSRDFSFMDAHVEFCTGMCYYKGDLLMTFGFQDNAAYLLRVSPKVVEDFIYGKYDEKN
;
A
#
# COMPACT_ATOMS: atom_id res chain seq x y z
N LYS A 1 -2.02 -10.97 5.24
CA LYS A 1 -2.09 -11.22 3.79
C LYS A 1 -2.95 -10.17 3.15
N TRP A 2 -2.49 -9.56 2.07
CA TRP A 2 -3.11 -8.37 1.47
C TRP A 2 -4.14 -8.70 0.40
N SER A 3 -3.93 -9.76 -0.32
CA SER A 3 -4.71 -10.10 -1.50
C SER A 3 -5.26 -11.52 -1.44
N ASN A 4 -6.30 -11.73 -2.13
CA ASN A 4 -7.12 -12.91 -2.37
C ASN A 4 -6.81 -14.18 -1.55
N PRO A 5 -7.46 -14.32 -0.43
CA PRO A 5 -8.29 -13.36 0.29
C PRO A 5 -7.45 -12.41 1.16
N THR A 6 -8.02 -11.29 1.61
CA THR A 6 -7.45 -10.52 2.72
C THR A 6 -7.56 -11.36 3.98
N GLU A 7 -6.44 -11.59 4.64
CA GLU A 7 -6.39 -12.33 5.90
C GLU A 7 -5.77 -11.48 6.99
N VAL A 8 -6.50 -11.32 8.09
CA VAL A 8 -6.03 -10.66 9.32
C VAL A 8 -5.85 -11.70 10.40
N VAL A 9 -4.64 -11.74 10.95
CA VAL A 9 -4.24 -12.71 11.96
C VAL A 9 -3.87 -11.97 13.24
N LYS A 10 -4.48 -12.38 14.35
CA LYS A 10 -4.07 -11.94 15.68
C LYS A 10 -2.98 -12.89 16.19
N VAL A 11 -1.86 -12.33 16.63
CA VAL A 11 -0.74 -13.08 17.23
C VAL A 11 -0.70 -12.77 18.72
N ASP A 12 -0.60 -13.80 19.54
CA ASP A 12 -0.32 -13.67 20.97
C ASP A 12 1.18 -13.37 21.13
N PRO A 13 1.56 -12.20 21.66
CA PRO A 13 2.96 -11.79 21.74
C PRO A 13 3.79 -12.61 22.72
N ILE A 14 3.15 -13.34 23.66
CA ILE A 14 3.83 -14.15 24.67
C ILE A 14 4.09 -15.57 24.14
N THR A 15 3.09 -16.18 23.54
CA THR A 15 3.14 -17.59 23.11
C THR A 15 3.50 -17.78 21.64
N GLY A 16 3.45 -16.71 20.83
CA GLY A 16 3.60 -16.75 19.39
C GLY A 16 2.43 -17.43 18.65
N LYS A 17 1.41 -17.92 19.36
CA LYS A 17 0.25 -18.55 18.72
C LYS A 17 -0.54 -17.54 17.94
N SER A 18 -0.99 -17.94 16.76
CA SER A 18 -1.76 -17.10 15.85
C SER A 18 -3.17 -17.64 15.65
N LYS A 19 -4.11 -16.73 15.41
CA LYS A 19 -5.49 -17.04 15.05
C LYS A 19 -5.97 -16.08 13.98
N THR A 20 -6.47 -16.60 12.87
CA THR A 20 -7.16 -15.80 11.84
C THR A 20 -8.43 -15.19 12.44
N THR A 21 -8.54 -13.88 12.40
CA THR A 21 -9.70 -13.13 12.90
C THR A 21 -10.63 -12.69 11.79
N HIS A 22 -10.10 -12.44 10.60
CA HIS A 22 -10.87 -12.07 9.41
C HIS A 22 -10.26 -12.73 8.20
N LEU A 23 -11.14 -13.23 7.34
CA LEU A 23 -10.82 -13.78 6.04
C LEU A 23 -11.90 -13.28 5.08
N THR A 24 -11.55 -12.36 4.20
CA THR A 24 -12.50 -11.70 3.31
C THR A 24 -12.03 -11.75 1.88
N ASP A 25 -12.91 -12.14 0.98
CA ASP A 25 -12.63 -12.05 -0.45
C ASP A 25 -12.48 -10.59 -0.86
N MET A 26 -11.48 -10.33 -1.68
CA MET A 26 -11.27 -9.00 -2.20
C MET A 26 -12.15 -8.74 -3.41
N VAL A 27 -12.60 -7.49 -3.54
CA VAL A 27 -12.95 -6.94 -4.85
C VAL A 27 -11.74 -7.14 -5.76
N SER A 28 -11.97 -7.61 -6.98
CA SER A 28 -10.92 -7.95 -7.94
C SER A 28 -9.88 -6.83 -8.06
N ILE A 29 -8.73 -6.98 -7.41
CA ILE A 29 -7.57 -6.15 -7.70
C ILE A 29 -6.95 -6.67 -9.00
N PRO A 30 -6.56 -5.78 -9.93
CA PRO A 30 -6.07 -6.18 -11.25
C PRO A 30 -4.84 -7.08 -11.23
N ARG A 31 -4.04 -7.05 -10.16
CA ARG A 31 -2.77 -7.77 -10.02
C ARG A 31 -2.56 -8.32 -8.62
N ASP A 32 -1.61 -9.21 -8.50
CA ASP A 32 -1.20 -9.78 -7.22
C ASP A 32 -0.34 -8.76 -6.44
N VAL A 33 -0.94 -8.15 -5.42
CA VAL A 33 -0.25 -7.16 -4.59
C VAL A 33 0.50 -7.83 -3.44
N ARG A 34 1.65 -7.27 -3.11
CA ARG A 34 2.52 -7.71 -2.03
C ARG A 34 2.61 -6.64 -0.95
N GLY A 35 3.23 -6.97 0.17
CA GLY A 35 3.45 -6.05 1.29
C GLY A 35 4.22 -4.80 0.87
N GLY A 36 4.24 -3.84 1.75
CA GLY A 36 4.90 -2.55 1.61
C GLY A 36 4.87 -1.88 2.97
N SER A 37 4.06 -0.83 3.14
CA SER A 37 3.85 -0.23 4.45
C SER A 37 3.06 -1.16 5.38
N HIS A 38 3.09 -0.91 6.68
CA HIS A 38 2.07 -1.44 7.58
C HIS A 38 0.71 -0.76 7.33
N VAL A 39 -0.36 -1.39 7.83
CA VAL A 39 -1.72 -0.82 7.78
C VAL A 39 -1.88 0.23 8.86
N ILE A 40 -2.41 1.39 8.51
CA ILE A 40 -2.74 2.47 9.46
C ILE A 40 -4.21 2.87 9.33
N PRO A 41 -4.83 3.40 10.42
CA PRO A 41 -6.15 4.00 10.31
C PRO A 41 -6.15 5.14 9.29
N MET A 42 -7.27 5.33 8.60
CA MET A 42 -7.46 6.50 7.74
C MET A 42 -7.74 7.74 8.61
N ASP A 43 -7.10 8.84 8.28
CA ASP A 43 -7.31 10.15 8.91
C ASP A 43 -6.99 11.22 7.87
N PHE A 44 -7.91 11.41 6.94
CA PHE A 44 -7.82 12.41 5.86
C PHE A 44 -8.62 13.69 6.19
N GLY A 45 -9.19 13.74 7.43
CA GLY A 45 -9.99 14.85 7.90
C GLY A 45 -11.45 14.81 7.46
N GLN A 46 -11.93 13.65 7.00
CA GLN A 46 -13.30 13.44 6.60
C GLN A 46 -14.11 12.72 7.68
N ALA A 47 -15.40 13.04 7.77
CA ALA A 47 -16.29 12.30 8.66
C ALA A 47 -16.41 10.84 8.20
N GLY A 48 -16.17 9.92 9.13
CA GLY A 48 -16.24 8.47 8.86
C GLY A 48 -14.89 7.83 8.53
N ASP A 49 -13.80 8.58 8.43
CA ASP A 49 -12.44 8.05 8.21
C ASP A 49 -12.08 6.96 9.21
N GLU A 50 -12.51 7.09 10.46
CA GLU A 50 -12.29 6.11 11.54
C GLU A 50 -12.85 4.71 11.23
N ASN A 51 -13.66 4.57 10.19
CA ASN A 51 -14.21 3.30 9.73
C ASN A 51 -13.29 2.57 8.75
N TYR A 52 -12.19 3.19 8.36
CA TYR A 52 -11.31 2.67 7.31
C TYR A 52 -9.86 2.55 7.77
N HIS A 53 -9.17 1.66 7.11
CA HIS A 53 -7.73 1.47 7.22
C HIS A 53 -7.13 1.45 5.82
N PHE A 54 -5.89 1.84 5.69
CA PHE A 54 -5.22 1.77 4.40
C PHE A 54 -3.74 1.42 4.53
N ALA A 55 -3.16 0.97 3.44
CA ALA A 55 -1.74 0.69 3.32
C ALA A 55 -1.27 0.96 1.89
N LEU A 56 0.03 1.15 1.76
CA LEU A 56 0.70 1.18 0.48
C LEU A 56 1.31 -0.19 0.22
N THR A 57 0.90 -0.82 -0.85
CA THR A 57 1.37 -2.13 -1.32
C THR A 57 2.22 -1.94 -2.57
N HIS A 58 2.86 -3.01 -3.03
CA HIS A 58 3.55 -3.02 -4.31
C HIS A 58 3.16 -4.24 -5.15
N GLU A 59 3.30 -4.08 -6.43
CA GLU A 59 3.29 -5.15 -7.45
C GLU A 59 4.68 -5.18 -8.12
N VAL A 60 5.06 -6.31 -8.66
CA VAL A 60 6.35 -6.44 -9.35
C VAL A 60 6.19 -7.28 -10.62
N ASP A 61 6.59 -6.73 -11.73
CA ASP A 61 6.78 -7.45 -12.98
C ASP A 61 8.24 -7.88 -13.08
N LEU A 62 8.48 -9.19 -12.97
CA LEU A 62 9.83 -9.75 -13.08
C LEU A 62 10.13 -10.06 -14.56
N PHE A 63 11.32 -9.69 -15.00
CA PHE A 63 11.81 -9.98 -16.34
C PHE A 63 13.30 -10.34 -16.32
N ASP A 64 13.75 -11.03 -17.34
CA ASP A 64 15.18 -11.29 -17.53
C ASP A 64 15.81 -10.08 -18.22
N SER A 65 16.82 -9.49 -17.57
CA SER A 65 17.60 -8.43 -18.16
C SER A 65 18.52 -8.95 -19.28
N GLU A 66 18.99 -8.05 -20.14
CA GLU A 66 19.90 -8.38 -21.26
C GLU A 66 21.19 -9.06 -20.81
N VAL A 67 21.58 -8.90 -19.54
CA VAL A 67 22.74 -9.54 -18.94
C VAL A 67 22.41 -10.85 -18.21
N GLY A 68 21.21 -11.39 -18.41
CA GLY A 68 20.78 -12.68 -17.83
C GLY A 68 20.52 -12.65 -16.33
N ARG A 69 20.30 -11.48 -15.75
CA ARG A 69 19.86 -11.32 -14.35
C ARG A 69 18.38 -11.07 -14.29
N LYS A 70 17.73 -11.57 -13.24
CA LYS A 70 16.35 -11.19 -12.97
C LYS A 70 16.31 -9.73 -12.50
N ASP A 71 15.48 -8.95 -13.15
CA ASP A 71 15.17 -7.59 -12.81
C ASP A 71 13.67 -7.46 -12.55
N GLY A 72 13.21 -6.34 -12.02
CA GLY A 72 11.81 -6.15 -11.69
C GLY A 72 11.38 -4.70 -11.80
N LEU A 73 10.22 -4.49 -12.42
CA LEU A 73 9.55 -3.20 -12.43
C LEU A 73 8.54 -3.15 -11.28
N TYR A 74 8.84 -2.31 -10.29
CA TYR A 74 8.00 -2.12 -9.12
C TYR A 74 7.00 -0.99 -9.34
N LYS A 75 5.76 -1.25 -8.99
CA LYS A 75 4.68 -0.26 -8.94
C LYS A 75 4.02 -0.33 -7.57
N HIS A 76 3.51 0.79 -7.11
CA HIS A 76 2.84 0.89 -5.83
C HIS A 76 1.35 1.12 -6.03
N ARG A 77 0.56 0.71 -5.01
CA ARG A 77 -0.89 0.91 -5.00
C ARG A 77 -1.37 1.06 -3.57
N PHE A 78 -2.18 2.08 -3.30
CA PHE A 78 -2.91 2.17 -2.05
C PHE A 78 -4.08 1.20 -2.06
N LEU A 79 -4.27 0.49 -0.96
CA LEU A 79 -5.45 -0.31 -0.68
C LEU A 79 -6.17 0.25 0.54
N VAL A 80 -7.49 0.26 0.50
CA VAL A 80 -8.36 0.73 1.58
C VAL A 80 -9.29 -0.40 2.02
N TRP A 81 -9.37 -0.64 3.31
CA TRP A 81 -10.26 -1.61 3.94
C TRP A 81 -11.23 -0.91 4.89
N ASN A 82 -12.47 -1.41 4.91
CA ASN A 82 -13.47 -1.04 5.91
C ASN A 82 -13.21 -1.78 7.25
N LYS A 83 -14.04 -1.51 8.28
CA LYS A 83 -13.97 -2.19 9.60
C LYS A 83 -14.11 -3.71 9.54
N ALA A 84 -14.77 -4.26 8.52
CA ALA A 84 -14.89 -5.69 8.30
C ALA A 84 -13.70 -6.29 7.53
N TRP A 85 -12.68 -5.50 7.28
CA TRP A 85 -11.49 -5.88 6.50
C TRP A 85 -11.81 -6.29 5.05
N GLN A 86 -12.89 -5.78 4.51
CA GLN A 86 -13.18 -5.87 3.08
C GLN A 86 -12.45 -4.76 2.36
N CYS A 87 -11.68 -5.08 1.34
CA CYS A 87 -11.07 -4.07 0.48
C CYS A 87 -12.17 -3.36 -0.31
N CYS A 88 -12.34 -2.08 -0.07
CA CYS A 88 -13.44 -1.28 -0.62
C CYS A 88 -12.98 -0.22 -1.62
N ALA A 89 -11.70 0.11 -1.66
CA ALA A 89 -11.11 0.99 -2.65
C ALA A 89 -9.62 0.68 -2.86
N PHE A 90 -9.12 1.05 -4.02
CA PHE A 90 -7.69 1.02 -4.34
C PHE A 90 -7.36 2.09 -5.38
N SER A 91 -6.14 2.60 -5.32
CA SER A 91 -5.66 3.57 -6.31
C SER A 91 -5.23 2.89 -7.62
N ARG A 92 -5.01 3.67 -8.66
CA ARG A 92 -4.15 3.25 -9.77
C ARG A 92 -2.75 2.94 -9.25
N ASP A 93 -1.97 2.21 -10.03
CA ASP A 93 -0.56 1.99 -9.75
C ASP A 93 0.29 3.24 -10.06
N PHE A 94 1.41 3.38 -9.36
CA PHE A 94 2.34 4.49 -9.53
C PHE A 94 3.76 4.13 -9.12
N SER A 95 4.71 4.93 -9.56
CA SER A 95 6.09 4.96 -9.08
C SER A 95 6.35 6.26 -8.33
N PHE A 96 7.25 6.26 -7.36
CA PHE A 96 7.68 7.49 -6.67
C PHE A 96 8.57 8.37 -7.54
N MET A 97 9.55 7.77 -8.21
CA MET A 97 10.59 8.44 -8.99
C MET A 97 10.83 7.79 -10.36
N ASP A 98 9.94 6.92 -10.77
CA ASP A 98 10.00 6.19 -12.06
C ASP A 98 11.27 5.33 -12.24
N ALA A 99 11.70 4.69 -11.14
CA ALA A 99 12.78 3.70 -11.18
C ALA A 99 12.24 2.27 -11.32
N HIS A 100 13.10 1.35 -11.75
CA HIS A 100 12.74 -0.06 -11.83
C HIS A 100 12.48 -0.65 -10.45
N VAL A 101 13.40 -0.41 -9.51
CA VAL A 101 13.29 -0.93 -8.14
C VAL A 101 12.99 0.22 -7.19
N GLU A 102 11.75 0.30 -6.78
CA GLU A 102 11.27 1.18 -5.73
C GLU A 102 10.45 0.38 -4.74
N PHE A 103 10.67 0.58 -3.46
CA PHE A 103 10.03 -0.23 -2.46
C PHE A 103 9.66 0.58 -1.21
N CYS A 104 8.36 0.75 -0.98
CA CYS A 104 7.88 1.39 0.25
C CYS A 104 8.08 0.46 1.44
N THR A 105 8.70 0.95 2.51
CA THR A 105 8.99 0.20 3.73
C THR A 105 8.18 0.65 4.94
N GLY A 106 7.59 1.83 4.90
CA GLY A 106 6.83 2.36 6.03
C GLY A 106 6.00 3.58 5.69
N MET A 107 4.95 3.80 6.49
CA MET A 107 4.06 4.94 6.38
C MET A 107 3.53 5.31 7.77
N CYS A 108 3.48 6.59 8.10
CA CYS A 108 2.87 7.08 9.34
C CYS A 108 2.37 8.52 9.21
N TYR A 109 1.50 8.94 10.12
CA TYR A 109 1.16 10.36 10.26
C TYR A 109 2.21 11.09 11.09
N TYR A 110 2.56 12.30 10.68
CA TYR A 110 3.43 13.20 11.41
C TYR A 110 3.04 14.66 11.18
N LYS A 111 2.62 15.34 12.24
CA LYS A 111 2.21 16.77 12.20
C LYS A 111 1.18 17.09 11.12
N GLY A 112 0.20 16.22 10.95
CA GLY A 112 -0.90 16.40 10.00
C GLY A 112 -0.58 15.96 8.57
N ASP A 113 0.64 15.52 8.27
CA ASP A 113 1.01 14.96 6.98
C ASP A 113 1.26 13.45 7.07
N LEU A 114 1.26 12.78 5.92
CA LEU A 114 1.74 11.42 5.75
C LEU A 114 3.23 11.44 5.42
N LEU A 115 3.99 10.63 6.13
CA LEU A 115 5.38 10.32 5.81
C LEU A 115 5.44 8.90 5.26
N MET A 116 6.13 8.72 4.14
CA MET A 116 6.39 7.43 3.52
C MET A 116 7.88 7.26 3.29
N THR A 117 8.44 6.13 3.73
CA THR A 117 9.83 5.78 3.46
C THR A 117 9.90 4.77 2.33
N PHE A 118 10.81 4.96 1.40
CA PHE A 118 11.01 4.01 0.30
C PHE A 118 12.48 3.89 -0.09
N GLY A 119 12.84 2.69 -0.53
CA GLY A 119 14.11 2.41 -1.16
C GLY A 119 14.06 2.73 -2.66
N PHE A 120 15.21 3.07 -3.22
CA PHE A 120 15.39 3.41 -4.62
C PHE A 120 16.63 2.67 -5.15
N GLN A 121 16.45 1.80 -6.13
CA GLN A 121 17.50 1.04 -6.82
C GLN A 121 18.44 0.28 -5.88
N ASP A 122 17.95 -0.15 -4.71
CA ASP A 122 18.71 -0.84 -3.66
C ASP A 122 19.97 -0.09 -3.15
N ASN A 123 20.11 1.20 -3.46
CA ASN A 123 21.29 1.98 -3.10
C ASN A 123 20.99 3.30 -2.38
N ALA A 124 19.75 3.72 -2.33
CA ALA A 124 19.32 4.94 -1.64
C ALA A 124 18.01 4.73 -0.90
N ALA A 125 17.75 5.56 0.10
CA ALA A 125 16.48 5.61 0.82
C ALA A 125 15.99 7.05 0.88
N TYR A 126 14.68 7.23 0.71
CA TYR A 126 14.03 8.52 0.70
C TYR A 126 12.88 8.58 1.70
N LEU A 127 12.58 9.78 2.12
CA LEU A 127 11.41 10.13 2.90
C LEU A 127 10.54 11.10 2.08
N LEU A 128 9.35 10.67 1.73
CA LEU A 128 8.32 11.51 1.12
C LEU A 128 7.40 12.04 2.20
N ARG A 129 7.15 13.34 2.19
CA ARG A 129 6.13 14.00 2.99
C ARG A 129 5.04 14.52 2.08
N VAL A 130 3.80 14.13 2.34
CA VAL A 130 2.65 14.48 1.49
C VAL A 130 1.42 14.74 2.34
N SER A 131 0.57 15.68 1.91
CA SER A 131 -0.69 15.93 2.61
C SER A 131 -1.65 14.75 2.45
N PRO A 132 -2.41 14.37 3.50
CA PRO A 132 -3.44 13.32 3.42
C PRO A 132 -4.45 13.59 2.30
N LYS A 133 -4.79 14.85 2.06
CA LYS A 133 -5.71 15.24 0.98
C LYS A 133 -5.23 14.85 -0.41
N VAL A 134 -3.93 14.96 -0.68
CA VAL A 134 -3.34 14.51 -1.96
C VAL A 134 -3.48 13.00 -2.12
N VAL A 135 -3.24 12.25 -1.06
CA VAL A 135 -3.37 10.79 -1.07
C VAL A 135 -4.83 10.37 -1.24
N GLU A 136 -5.76 11.03 -0.55
CA GLU A 136 -7.19 10.82 -0.71
C GLU A 136 -7.64 11.04 -2.17
N ASP A 137 -7.29 12.19 -2.73
CA ASP A 137 -7.66 12.52 -4.10
C ASP A 137 -7.06 11.55 -5.12
N PHE A 138 -5.86 11.04 -4.84
CA PHE A 138 -5.22 10.02 -5.65
C PHE A 138 -5.92 8.66 -5.55
N ILE A 139 -6.31 8.22 -4.35
CA ILE A 139 -7.02 6.94 -4.13
C ILE A 139 -8.36 6.96 -4.88
N TYR A 140 -9.09 8.07 -4.82
CA TYR A 140 -10.42 8.19 -5.40
C TYR A 140 -10.46 8.75 -6.83
N GLY A 141 -9.30 8.82 -7.50
CA GLY A 141 -9.20 9.13 -8.94
C GLY A 141 -9.50 10.58 -9.32
N LYS A 142 -9.47 11.53 -8.36
CA LYS A 142 -9.77 12.94 -8.64
C LYS A 142 -8.71 13.65 -9.51
N TYR A 143 -7.58 13.00 -9.77
CA TYR A 143 -6.54 13.52 -10.66
C TYR A 143 -6.68 13.08 -12.13
N ASP A 144 -7.58 12.13 -12.42
CA ASP A 144 -7.75 11.60 -13.78
C ASP A 144 -8.70 12.43 -14.66
N GLU A 145 -9.36 13.45 -14.09
CA GLU A 145 -10.36 14.27 -14.82
C GLU A 145 -9.78 15.45 -15.60
N LYS A 146 -8.45 15.57 -15.67
CA LYS A 146 -7.79 16.70 -16.38
C LYS A 146 -6.69 16.21 -17.32
N ASN A 147 -7.08 15.44 -18.34
CA ASN A 147 -6.30 15.34 -19.59
C ASN A 147 -7.25 15.05 -20.76
#